data_96c14bf26e6924c1641356ff6ca5eb94
#
_entry.id   96c14bf26e6924c1641356ff6ca5eb94
#
_cell.length_a   1.000
_cell.length_b   1.000
_cell.length_c   1.000
_cell.angle_alpha   90.00
_cell.angle_beta   90.00
_cell.angle_gamma   90.00
#
_symmetry.space_group_name_H-M   'P 1'
#
loop_
_entity.id
_entity.type
_entity.pdbx_description
1 polymer ?
#
loop_
_entity_poly.entity_id
_entity_poly.type
_entity_poly.pdbx_seq_one_letter_code
_entity_poly.pdbx_strand_id
1 'polypeptide(L)'
;MGGDYHMSFESKEEILEKVLNMDKPQCPHCGSMMKIWEVPPINVGDGLGWGTPYLFLCFNDDCPLYQQGWNNMMDNYAQRASYRCFNYPGTTQFELMPVFSPVGGQGQVIDEQVLMEQEVLKENIKKGFAILAQCYVEKDGVTILSLLTDASQPARVRLKAAEIIGDIGELEAIEPIRNLRFSNELLQKAVDEAVGKIHTRFYTRECPFCAEIIKMRAKVCKHCGKDVAGI
;
A
#
# COMPACT_ATOMS: atom_id res chain seq x y z
N MET A 1 32.49 -14.29 36.06
CA MET A 1 31.08 -14.47 35.60
C MET A 1 30.69 -13.22 34.87
N GLY A 2 30.91 -13.18 33.57
CA GLY A 2 30.52 -12.07 32.71
C GLY A 2 29.06 -12.31 32.28
N GLY A 3 28.18 -11.49 32.78
CA GLY A 3 26.82 -11.45 32.27
C GLY A 3 26.80 -10.64 30.95
N ASP A 4 26.56 -11.32 29.84
CA ASP A 4 26.27 -10.69 28.56
C ASP A 4 24.94 -9.94 28.69
N TYR A 5 25.03 -8.63 28.92
CA TYR A 5 23.88 -7.73 28.73
C TYR A 5 23.62 -7.62 27.22
N HIS A 6 22.83 -8.53 26.67
CA HIS A 6 22.19 -8.33 25.37
C HIS A 6 21.18 -7.17 25.53
N MET A 7 21.62 -5.95 25.23
CA MET A 7 20.66 -4.86 24.96
C MET A 7 19.99 -5.18 23.63
N SER A 8 18.83 -5.81 23.68
CA SER A 8 17.97 -5.93 22.51
C SER A 8 17.41 -4.54 22.20
N PHE A 9 17.94 -3.88 21.19
CA PHE A 9 17.32 -2.66 20.64
C PHE A 9 16.03 -3.07 19.94
N GLU A 10 14.89 -2.60 20.47
CA GLU A 10 13.61 -2.81 19.82
C GLU A 10 13.59 -2.08 18.49
N SER A 11 13.08 -2.72 17.46
CA SER A 11 12.86 -2.07 16.16
C SER A 11 11.73 -1.04 16.26
N LYS A 12 11.73 -0.10 15.32
CA LYS A 12 10.67 0.92 15.25
C LYS A 12 9.28 0.30 15.09
N GLU A 13 9.19 -0.81 14.35
CA GLU A 13 7.98 -1.59 14.13
C GLU A 13 7.48 -2.23 15.42
N GLU A 14 8.36 -2.82 16.23
CA GLU A 14 8.00 -3.40 17.52
C GLU A 14 7.51 -2.34 18.52
N ILE A 15 8.14 -1.15 18.50
CA ILE A 15 7.69 -0.02 19.33
C ILE A 15 6.30 0.45 18.85
N LEU A 16 6.07 0.56 17.54
CA LEU A 16 4.76 0.94 17.00
C LEU A 16 3.67 -0.03 17.43
N GLU A 17 3.92 -1.33 17.31
CA GLU A 17 2.97 -2.36 17.72
C GLU A 17 2.59 -2.24 19.21
N LYS A 18 3.57 -1.96 20.07
CA LYS A 18 3.31 -1.70 21.50
C LYS A 18 2.44 -0.46 21.72
N VAL A 19 2.77 0.64 21.02
CA VAL A 19 2.04 1.92 21.16
C VAL A 19 0.60 1.81 20.63
N LEU A 20 0.38 1.06 19.54
CA LEU A 20 -0.95 0.79 19.00
C LEU A 20 -1.85 0.01 19.98
N ASN A 21 -1.25 -0.85 20.81
CA ASN A 21 -1.96 -1.66 21.81
C ASN A 21 -2.13 -0.94 23.18
N MET A 22 -1.62 0.28 23.34
CA MET A 22 -1.80 1.06 24.56
C MET A 22 -3.11 1.85 24.54
N ASP A 23 -3.69 2.05 25.75
CA ASP A 23 -4.78 3.00 25.90
C ASP A 23 -4.28 4.42 25.59
N LYS A 24 -4.98 5.10 24.67
CA LYS A 24 -4.64 6.48 24.32
C LYS A 24 -5.02 7.43 25.44
N PRO A 25 -4.11 8.30 25.88
CA PRO A 25 -4.43 9.29 26.91
C PRO A 25 -5.38 10.37 26.37
N GLN A 26 -6.12 10.97 27.28
CA GLN A 26 -6.89 12.18 27.01
C GLN A 26 -6.06 13.42 27.32
N CYS A 27 -6.18 14.43 26.47
CA CYS A 27 -5.53 15.72 26.71
C CYS A 27 -6.06 16.37 28.00
N PRO A 28 -5.19 16.74 28.95
CA PRO A 28 -5.65 17.36 30.22
C PRO A 28 -6.27 18.74 30.03
N HIS A 29 -6.06 19.39 28.88
CA HIS A 29 -6.54 20.73 28.58
C HIS A 29 -7.92 20.76 27.91
N CYS A 30 -8.28 19.72 27.15
CA CYS A 30 -9.54 19.70 26.38
C CYS A 30 -10.30 18.38 26.45
N GLY A 31 -9.78 17.35 27.12
CA GLY A 31 -10.40 16.02 27.22
C GLY A 31 -10.43 15.20 25.94
N SER A 32 -9.96 15.73 24.82
CA SER A 32 -9.95 14.98 23.56
C SER A 32 -8.92 13.85 23.59
N MET A 33 -9.27 12.71 22.98
CA MET A 33 -8.35 11.59 22.78
C MET A 33 -7.14 12.03 21.96
N MET A 34 -5.94 11.75 22.45
CA MET A 34 -4.71 12.07 21.74
C MET A 34 -4.46 11.08 20.61
N LYS A 35 -3.74 11.52 19.56
CA LYS A 35 -3.38 10.68 18.41
C LYS A 35 -1.93 10.23 18.53
N ILE A 36 -1.64 9.07 17.98
CA ILE A 36 -0.24 8.60 17.82
C ILE A 36 0.43 9.49 16.77
N TRP A 37 1.58 9.98 17.12
CA TRP A 37 2.39 10.86 16.28
C TRP A 37 3.80 10.29 16.11
N GLU A 38 4.26 10.18 14.87
CA GLU A 38 5.59 9.73 14.55
C GLU A 38 6.58 10.88 14.70
N VAL A 39 7.56 10.70 15.58
CA VAL A 39 8.65 11.66 15.75
C VAL A 39 9.53 11.67 14.51
N PRO A 40 9.78 12.84 13.89
CA PRO A 40 10.71 12.91 12.77
C PRO A 40 12.08 12.30 13.13
N PRO A 41 12.69 11.50 12.24
CA PRO A 41 13.92 10.76 12.55
C PRO A 41 15.07 11.63 13.10
N ILE A 42 15.16 12.88 12.66
CA ILE A 42 16.15 13.84 13.15
C ILE A 42 15.97 14.20 14.64
N ASN A 43 14.76 14.00 15.18
CA ASN A 43 14.41 14.33 16.55
C ASN A 43 14.33 13.09 17.46
N VAL A 44 14.64 11.90 16.97
CA VAL A 44 14.65 10.66 17.75
C VAL A 44 15.98 10.44 18.47
N GLY A 45 17.07 11.01 17.94
CA GLY A 45 18.45 10.73 18.38
C GLY A 45 18.92 11.48 19.62
N ASP A 46 20.12 11.21 19.96
CA ASP A 46 20.95 11.45 21.14
C ASP A 46 20.86 12.80 21.82
N GLY A 47 20.33 12.82 23.03
CA GLY A 47 20.55 13.91 24.02
C GLY A 47 19.77 15.21 23.81
N LEU A 48 19.36 15.53 22.60
CA LEU A 48 18.48 16.67 22.26
C LEU A 48 17.16 16.20 21.61
N GLY A 49 17.04 14.91 21.33
CA GLY A 49 15.85 14.30 20.79
C GLY A 49 14.89 13.82 21.89
N TRP A 50 13.76 13.31 21.47
CA TRP A 50 12.69 12.85 22.37
C TRP A 50 12.88 11.42 22.87
N GLY A 51 13.93 10.73 22.41
CA GLY A 51 14.31 9.39 22.87
C GLY A 51 13.33 8.29 22.51
N THR A 52 12.28 8.60 21.76
CA THR A 52 11.25 7.66 21.31
C THR A 52 10.79 8.00 19.89
N PRO A 53 10.49 6.99 19.06
CA PRO A 53 9.97 7.23 17.71
C PRO A 53 8.50 7.63 17.66
N TYR A 54 7.74 7.50 18.76
CA TYR A 54 6.32 7.80 18.81
C TYR A 54 5.93 8.52 20.09
N LEU A 55 4.98 9.44 19.97
CA LEU A 55 4.35 10.18 21.07
C LEU A 55 2.84 10.19 20.88
N PHE A 56 2.11 10.42 21.96
CA PHE A 56 0.71 10.81 21.90
C PHE A 56 0.59 12.32 21.86
N LEU A 57 -0.12 12.88 20.88
CA LEU A 57 -0.25 14.32 20.65
C LEU A 57 -1.71 14.75 20.57
N CYS A 58 -2.03 15.89 21.15
CA CYS A 58 -3.35 16.50 21.03
C CYS A 58 -3.46 17.27 19.71
N PHE A 59 -4.33 16.81 18.81
CA PHE A 59 -4.62 17.46 17.52
C PHE A 59 -6.01 18.10 17.47
N ASN A 60 -6.62 18.35 18.64
CA ASN A 60 -7.83 19.16 18.70
C ASN A 60 -7.46 20.63 18.53
N ASP A 61 -7.87 21.23 17.42
CA ASP A 61 -7.59 22.63 17.11
C ASP A 61 -8.43 23.60 18.00
N ASP A 62 -9.52 23.11 18.63
CA ASP A 62 -10.31 23.85 19.63
C ASP A 62 -9.76 23.70 21.05
N CYS A 63 -8.63 23.04 21.24
CA CYS A 63 -7.99 22.91 22.54
C CYS A 63 -7.64 24.30 23.12
N PRO A 64 -8.07 24.65 24.36
CA PRO A 64 -7.76 25.95 24.95
C PRO A 64 -6.26 26.27 24.98
N LEU A 65 -5.42 25.29 25.29
CA LEU A 65 -3.97 25.44 25.25
C LEU A 65 -3.48 25.89 23.85
N TYR A 66 -3.97 25.24 22.81
CA TYR A 66 -3.59 25.52 21.43
C TYR A 66 -4.13 26.89 20.96
N GLN A 67 -5.39 27.18 21.23
CA GLN A 67 -6.02 28.45 20.83
C GLN A 67 -5.39 29.66 21.51
N GLN A 68 -5.20 29.59 22.82
CA GLN A 68 -4.61 30.70 23.59
C GLN A 68 -3.09 30.84 23.34
N GLY A 69 -2.43 29.74 23.00
CA GLY A 69 -1.00 29.72 22.74
C GLY A 69 -0.56 30.71 21.65
N TRP A 70 -1.35 30.86 20.58
CA TRP A 70 -1.06 31.81 19.48
C TRP A 70 -0.97 33.25 19.98
N ASN A 71 -1.91 33.70 20.79
CA ASN A 71 -1.91 35.05 21.33
C ASN A 71 -0.79 35.20 22.37
N ASN A 72 -0.63 34.23 23.26
CA ASN A 72 0.38 34.27 24.31
C ASN A 72 1.82 34.36 23.73
N MET A 73 2.10 33.57 22.68
CA MET A 73 3.42 33.60 22.04
C MET A 73 3.65 34.91 21.28
N MET A 74 2.61 35.47 20.64
CA MET A 74 2.71 36.75 19.97
C MET A 74 2.93 37.91 20.96
N ASP A 75 2.15 37.95 22.03
CA ASP A 75 2.16 39.07 23.01
C ASP A 75 3.47 39.10 23.85
N ASN A 76 3.96 37.90 24.23
CA ASN A 76 5.11 37.83 25.14
C ASN A 76 6.46 37.66 24.43
N TYR A 77 6.48 37.08 23.22
CA TYR A 77 7.71 36.71 22.53
C TYR A 77 7.80 37.22 21.09
N ALA A 78 6.76 37.91 20.61
CA ALA A 78 6.64 38.37 19.22
C ALA A 78 6.84 37.23 18.20
N GLN A 79 6.45 36.02 18.55
CA GLN A 79 6.58 34.83 17.71
C GLN A 79 5.22 34.27 17.34
N ARG A 80 5.07 33.90 16.07
CA ARG A 80 3.88 33.20 15.57
C ARG A 80 4.02 31.70 15.84
N ALA A 81 3.65 31.30 17.04
CA ALA A 81 3.71 29.92 17.49
C ALA A 81 2.57 29.62 18.45
N SER A 82 2.32 28.37 18.71
CA SER A 82 1.43 27.89 19.78
C SER A 82 2.00 26.61 20.38
N TYR A 83 1.22 25.93 21.22
CA TYR A 83 1.63 24.71 21.87
C TYR A 83 0.60 23.60 21.63
N ARG A 84 1.10 22.36 21.44
CA ARG A 84 0.29 21.14 21.55
C ARG A 84 0.74 20.34 22.75
N CYS A 85 -0.22 19.79 23.49
CA CYS A 85 0.06 18.88 24.58
C CYS A 85 0.48 17.52 24.05
N PHE A 86 1.54 16.94 24.61
CA PHE A 86 1.95 15.57 24.28
C PHE A 86 2.21 14.74 25.54
N ASN A 87 2.28 13.42 25.33
CA ASN A 87 2.56 12.43 26.37
C ASN A 87 3.48 11.35 25.80
N TYR A 88 4.44 10.91 26.59
CA TYR A 88 5.28 9.74 26.27
C TYR A 88 4.50 8.46 26.48
N PRO A 89 4.50 7.51 25.52
CA PRO A 89 3.85 6.22 25.68
C PRO A 89 4.25 5.51 26.96
N GLY A 90 3.25 5.01 27.71
CA GLY A 90 3.47 4.32 28.99
C GLY A 90 3.73 5.22 30.20
N THR A 91 3.65 6.55 30.06
CA THR A 91 3.79 7.50 31.18
C THR A 91 2.50 8.24 31.49
N THR A 92 2.45 8.87 32.65
CA THR A 92 1.34 9.76 33.06
C THR A 92 1.73 11.25 32.98
N GLN A 93 2.90 11.56 32.42
CA GLN A 93 3.42 12.93 32.33
C GLN A 93 3.00 13.54 31.00
N PHE A 94 2.50 14.78 31.06
CA PHE A 94 2.12 15.57 29.91
C PHE A 94 3.08 16.77 29.79
N GLU A 95 3.54 17.01 28.58
CA GLU A 95 4.43 18.10 28.25
C GLU A 95 3.90 18.92 27.08
N LEU A 96 4.57 20.02 26.76
CA LEU A 96 4.15 20.95 25.72
C LEU A 96 5.17 20.98 24.59
N MET A 97 4.68 20.83 23.36
CA MET A 97 5.46 20.95 22.15
C MET A 97 5.12 22.26 21.44
N PRO A 98 6.08 23.12 21.12
CA PRO A 98 5.83 24.30 20.31
C PRO A 98 5.52 23.91 18.86
N VAL A 99 4.52 24.58 18.28
CA VAL A 99 4.15 24.44 16.87
C VAL A 99 4.14 25.82 16.20
N PHE A 100 4.76 25.92 15.05
CA PHE A 100 4.98 27.19 14.35
C PHE A 100 4.01 27.38 13.15
N SER A 101 3.11 26.43 12.96
CA SER A 101 2.10 26.45 11.89
C SER A 101 0.85 25.72 12.35
N PRO A 102 -0.36 26.15 11.93
CA PRO A 102 -1.61 25.45 12.23
C PRO A 102 -1.63 23.99 11.76
N VAL A 103 -0.92 23.68 10.66
CA VAL A 103 -0.80 22.31 10.11
C VAL A 103 0.46 21.58 10.60
N GLY A 104 1.24 22.23 11.52
CA GLY A 104 2.49 21.65 12.02
C GLY A 104 2.26 20.29 12.69
N GLY A 105 3.02 19.30 12.28
CA GLY A 105 2.97 17.95 12.81
C GLY A 105 1.84 17.06 12.26
N GLN A 106 0.87 17.58 11.51
CA GLN A 106 -0.27 16.78 11.03
C GLN A 106 0.14 15.65 10.09
N GLY A 107 1.18 15.85 9.27
CA GLY A 107 1.67 14.83 8.34
C GLY A 107 2.31 13.60 8.98
N GLN A 108 2.64 13.67 10.28
CA GLN A 108 3.22 12.58 11.06
C GLN A 108 2.21 11.84 11.95
N VAL A 109 0.92 12.21 11.88
CA VAL A 109 -0.14 11.49 12.61
C VAL A 109 -0.30 10.10 12.01
N ILE A 110 -0.22 9.09 12.87
CA ILE A 110 -0.48 7.71 12.48
C ILE A 110 -2.00 7.51 12.39
N ASP A 111 -2.46 7.19 11.20
CA ASP A 111 -3.84 6.76 10.97
C ASP A 111 -3.89 5.22 11.07
N GLU A 112 -4.47 4.74 12.16
CA GLU A 112 -4.56 3.31 12.46
C GLU A 112 -5.42 2.56 11.45
N GLN A 113 -6.45 3.21 10.90
CA GLN A 113 -7.28 2.58 9.88
C GLN A 113 -6.46 2.34 8.60
N VAL A 114 -5.67 3.33 8.19
CA VAL A 114 -4.77 3.19 7.03
C VAL A 114 -3.73 2.09 7.27
N LEU A 115 -3.19 1.98 8.49
CA LEU A 115 -2.25 0.89 8.81
C LEU A 115 -2.91 -0.49 8.71
N MET A 116 -4.12 -0.64 9.27
CA MET A 116 -4.87 -1.91 9.18
C MET A 116 -5.17 -2.28 7.73
N GLU A 117 -5.60 -1.32 6.91
CA GLU A 117 -5.85 -1.54 5.49
C GLU A 117 -4.58 -1.98 4.74
N GLN A 118 -3.44 -1.37 5.07
CA GLN A 118 -2.14 -1.75 4.49
C GLN A 118 -1.71 -3.18 4.88
N GLU A 119 -1.91 -3.58 6.14
CA GLU A 119 -1.58 -4.94 6.58
C GLU A 119 -2.48 -5.98 5.93
N VAL A 120 -3.79 -5.71 5.83
CA VAL A 120 -4.74 -6.57 5.09
C VAL A 120 -4.32 -6.68 3.62
N LEU A 121 -3.93 -5.57 3.00
CA LEU A 121 -3.45 -5.58 1.61
C LEU A 121 -2.17 -6.40 1.44
N LYS A 122 -1.20 -6.25 2.34
CA LYS A 122 0.05 -7.05 2.32
C LYS A 122 -0.24 -8.54 2.44
N GLU A 123 -1.12 -8.92 3.37
CA GLU A 123 -1.48 -10.33 3.56
C GLU A 123 -2.22 -10.90 2.35
N ASN A 124 -3.13 -10.14 1.73
CA ASN A 124 -3.82 -10.55 0.50
C ASN A 124 -2.86 -10.69 -0.68
N ILE A 125 -1.87 -9.80 -0.80
CA ILE A 125 -0.81 -9.93 -1.79
C ILE A 125 -0.04 -11.23 -1.56
N LYS A 126 0.40 -11.49 -0.33
CA LYS A 126 1.16 -12.69 0.04
C LYS A 126 0.40 -13.97 -0.29
N LYS A 127 -0.90 -14.03 0.08
CA LYS A 127 -1.79 -15.17 -0.25
C LYS A 127 -1.92 -15.35 -1.76
N GLY A 128 -2.18 -14.26 -2.49
CA GLY A 128 -2.30 -14.31 -3.95
C GLY A 128 -1.03 -14.81 -4.63
N PHE A 129 0.14 -14.36 -4.20
CA PHE A 129 1.42 -14.85 -4.74
C PHE A 129 1.68 -16.33 -4.41
N ALA A 130 1.29 -16.81 -3.22
CA ALA A 130 1.40 -18.22 -2.86
C ALA A 130 0.54 -19.11 -3.78
N ILE A 131 -0.70 -18.71 -4.03
CA ILE A 131 -1.61 -19.41 -4.97
C ILE A 131 -1.01 -19.41 -6.37
N LEU A 132 -0.54 -18.27 -6.87
CA LEU A 132 0.07 -18.15 -8.20
C LEU A 132 1.31 -19.05 -8.35
N ALA A 133 2.14 -19.13 -7.32
CA ALA A 133 3.33 -20.00 -7.34
C ALA A 133 2.95 -21.48 -7.45
N GLN A 134 1.94 -21.92 -6.71
CA GLN A 134 1.43 -23.28 -6.79
C GLN A 134 0.80 -23.56 -8.17
N CYS A 135 -0.08 -22.69 -8.63
CA CYS A 135 -0.71 -22.83 -9.95
C CYS A 135 0.30 -22.85 -11.09
N TYR A 136 1.41 -22.12 -10.98
CA TYR A 136 2.48 -22.17 -11.98
C TYR A 136 3.13 -23.56 -12.06
N VAL A 137 3.41 -24.17 -10.91
CA VAL A 137 3.99 -25.52 -10.82
C VAL A 137 3.02 -26.58 -11.38
N GLU A 138 1.75 -26.47 -11.01
CA GLU A 138 0.68 -27.38 -11.41
C GLU A 138 0.16 -27.11 -12.84
N LYS A 139 0.57 -26.01 -13.46
CA LYS A 139 0.06 -25.49 -14.75
C LYS A 139 -1.45 -25.25 -14.75
N ASP A 140 -2.00 -24.83 -13.60
CA ASP A 140 -3.41 -24.49 -13.45
C ASP A 140 -3.71 -23.09 -14.00
N GLY A 141 -3.87 -23.02 -15.32
CA GLY A 141 -4.23 -21.78 -16.02
C GLY A 141 -5.63 -21.26 -15.65
N VAL A 142 -6.52 -22.12 -15.23
CA VAL A 142 -7.92 -21.74 -14.90
C VAL A 142 -7.95 -20.87 -13.63
N THR A 143 -7.29 -21.32 -12.57
CA THR A 143 -7.19 -20.55 -11.33
C THR A 143 -6.42 -19.24 -11.53
N ILE A 144 -5.33 -19.24 -12.33
CA ILE A 144 -4.59 -18.00 -12.67
C ILE A 144 -5.48 -17.02 -13.42
N LEU A 145 -6.27 -17.49 -14.38
CA LEU A 145 -7.22 -16.67 -15.13
C LEU A 145 -8.28 -16.06 -14.20
N SER A 146 -8.80 -16.85 -13.25
CA SER A 146 -9.73 -16.36 -12.23
C SER A 146 -9.13 -15.24 -11.39
N LEU A 147 -7.89 -15.39 -10.91
CA LEU A 147 -7.19 -14.33 -10.15
C LEU A 147 -6.94 -13.07 -11.00
N LEU A 148 -6.66 -13.20 -12.29
CA LEU A 148 -6.47 -12.07 -13.19
C LEU A 148 -7.77 -11.28 -13.39
N THR A 149 -8.89 -11.98 -13.57
CA THR A 149 -10.18 -11.36 -13.89
C THR A 149 -10.92 -10.81 -12.67
N ASP A 150 -10.62 -11.31 -11.47
CA ASP A 150 -11.24 -10.87 -10.23
C ASP A 150 -10.75 -9.45 -9.84
N ALA A 151 -11.66 -8.46 -9.94
CA ALA A 151 -11.36 -7.07 -9.62
C ALA A 151 -11.07 -6.83 -8.12
N SER A 152 -11.46 -7.75 -7.23
CA SER A 152 -11.20 -7.66 -5.79
C SER A 152 -9.75 -8.00 -5.43
N GLN A 153 -9.03 -8.70 -6.32
CA GLN A 153 -7.63 -9.05 -6.10
C GLN A 153 -6.71 -7.82 -6.17
N PRO A 154 -5.66 -7.77 -5.35
CA PRO A 154 -4.66 -6.71 -5.43
C PRO A 154 -4.06 -6.59 -6.84
N ALA A 155 -3.88 -5.36 -7.32
CA ALA A 155 -3.34 -5.09 -8.65
C ALA A 155 -2.00 -5.81 -8.92
N ARG A 156 -1.13 -5.96 -7.89
CA ARG A 156 0.14 -6.69 -7.98
C ARG A 156 -0.05 -8.18 -8.25
N VAL A 157 -1.08 -8.80 -7.64
CA VAL A 157 -1.43 -10.21 -7.87
C VAL A 157 -1.94 -10.40 -9.29
N ARG A 158 -2.85 -9.51 -9.73
CA ARG A 158 -3.41 -9.53 -11.09
C ARG A 158 -2.34 -9.32 -12.16
N LEU A 159 -1.39 -8.40 -11.92
CA LEU A 159 -0.25 -8.18 -12.81
C LEU A 159 0.59 -9.46 -12.96
N LYS A 160 0.91 -10.11 -11.83
CA LYS A 160 1.67 -11.36 -11.87
C LYS A 160 0.89 -12.51 -12.51
N ALA A 161 -0.43 -12.56 -12.30
CA ALA A 161 -1.31 -13.52 -12.97
C ALA A 161 -1.29 -13.35 -14.50
N ALA A 162 -1.29 -12.08 -15.00
CA ALA A 162 -1.17 -11.79 -16.43
C ALA A 162 0.16 -12.29 -17.02
N GLU A 163 1.28 -12.06 -16.32
CA GLU A 163 2.59 -12.58 -16.76
C GLU A 163 2.58 -14.11 -16.86
N ILE A 164 2.09 -14.77 -15.80
CA ILE A 164 2.09 -16.24 -15.71
C ILE A 164 1.15 -16.86 -16.75
N ILE A 165 -0.06 -16.31 -16.95
CA ILE A 165 -0.99 -16.84 -17.94
C ILE A 165 -0.43 -16.74 -19.35
N GLY A 166 0.38 -15.71 -19.65
CA GLY A 166 1.13 -15.61 -20.89
C GLY A 166 2.11 -16.77 -21.10
N ASP A 167 2.72 -17.26 -20.01
CA ASP A 167 3.74 -18.30 -20.07
C ASP A 167 3.16 -19.73 -20.11
N ILE A 168 2.03 -19.99 -19.40
CA ILE A 168 1.46 -21.34 -19.28
C ILE A 168 0.04 -21.50 -19.84
N GLY A 169 -0.67 -20.39 -20.14
CA GLY A 169 -2.07 -20.42 -20.58
C GLY A 169 -2.25 -21.12 -21.92
N GLU A 170 -3.38 -21.79 -22.06
CA GLU A 170 -3.83 -22.43 -23.32
C GLU A 170 -4.58 -21.43 -24.21
N LEU A 171 -4.92 -21.83 -25.44
CA LEU A 171 -5.62 -20.95 -26.40
C LEU A 171 -6.97 -20.45 -25.87
N GLU A 172 -7.64 -21.25 -25.05
CA GLU A 172 -8.92 -20.94 -24.41
C GLU A 172 -8.81 -19.75 -23.43
N ALA A 173 -7.62 -19.46 -22.93
CA ALA A 173 -7.39 -18.30 -22.05
C ALA A 173 -7.43 -16.96 -22.82
N ILE A 174 -7.27 -16.95 -24.14
CA ILE A 174 -7.26 -15.73 -24.94
C ILE A 174 -8.64 -15.04 -24.89
N GLU A 175 -9.72 -15.80 -25.12
CA GLU A 175 -11.07 -15.23 -25.21
C GLU A 175 -11.49 -14.42 -23.97
N PRO A 176 -11.32 -14.94 -22.74
CA PRO A 176 -11.66 -14.17 -21.54
C PRO A 176 -10.80 -12.92 -21.33
N ILE A 177 -9.53 -12.91 -21.76
CA ILE A 177 -8.60 -11.82 -21.42
C ILE A 177 -8.48 -10.75 -22.51
N ARG A 178 -8.66 -11.06 -23.79
CA ARG A 178 -8.51 -10.12 -24.90
C ARG A 178 -9.48 -8.93 -24.83
N ASN A 179 -10.65 -9.12 -24.22
CA ASN A 179 -11.68 -8.10 -24.08
C ASN A 179 -11.58 -7.29 -22.77
N LEU A 180 -10.67 -7.68 -21.87
CA LEU A 180 -10.45 -6.94 -20.64
C LEU A 180 -9.85 -5.57 -20.94
N ARG A 181 -10.32 -4.57 -20.21
CA ARG A 181 -9.77 -3.21 -20.25
C ARG A 181 -9.49 -2.76 -18.84
N PHE A 182 -8.29 -2.29 -18.63
CA PHE A 182 -7.81 -1.84 -17.31
C PHE A 182 -7.39 -0.38 -17.40
N SER A 183 -7.77 0.41 -16.39
CA SER A 183 -7.28 1.78 -16.23
C SER A 183 -5.79 1.82 -15.84
N ASN A 184 -5.27 0.73 -15.29
CA ASN A 184 -3.85 0.59 -14.99
C ASN A 184 -3.11 0.15 -16.26
N GLU A 185 -2.30 1.04 -16.82
CA GLU A 185 -1.55 0.82 -18.07
C GLU A 185 -0.57 -0.35 -17.99
N LEU A 186 0.06 -0.58 -16.82
CA LEU A 186 0.98 -1.71 -16.64
C LEU A 186 0.25 -3.04 -16.71
N LEU A 187 -0.93 -3.12 -16.09
CA LEU A 187 -1.75 -4.33 -16.14
C LEU A 187 -2.30 -4.56 -17.55
N GLN A 188 -2.76 -3.50 -18.24
CA GLN A 188 -3.21 -3.61 -19.63
C GLN A 188 -2.10 -4.14 -20.53
N LYS A 189 -0.91 -3.57 -20.42
CA LYS A 189 0.27 -4.00 -21.20
C LYS A 189 0.63 -5.47 -20.94
N ALA A 190 0.62 -5.88 -19.67
CA ALA A 190 0.91 -7.27 -19.32
C ALA A 190 -0.11 -8.26 -19.90
N VAL A 191 -1.39 -7.87 -19.94
CA VAL A 191 -2.47 -8.67 -20.56
C VAL A 191 -2.28 -8.77 -22.08
N ASP A 192 -1.98 -7.66 -22.75
CA ASP A 192 -1.74 -7.65 -24.19
C ASP A 192 -0.50 -8.49 -24.56
N GLU A 193 0.56 -8.42 -23.78
CA GLU A 193 1.75 -9.26 -23.91
C GLU A 193 1.44 -10.74 -23.68
N ALA A 194 0.58 -11.06 -22.70
CA ALA A 194 0.17 -12.44 -22.42
C ALA A 194 -0.56 -13.06 -23.61
N VAL A 195 -1.50 -12.34 -24.22
CA VAL A 195 -2.18 -12.78 -25.46
C VAL A 195 -1.16 -13.03 -26.58
N GLY A 196 -0.22 -12.11 -26.78
CA GLY A 196 0.85 -12.25 -27.77
C GLY A 196 1.72 -13.48 -27.54
N LYS A 197 2.11 -13.77 -26.30
CA LYS A 197 2.89 -14.95 -25.91
C LYS A 197 2.13 -16.25 -26.21
N ILE A 198 0.84 -16.31 -25.87
CA ILE A 198 0.00 -17.49 -26.15
C ILE A 198 -0.08 -17.71 -27.65
N HIS A 199 -0.38 -16.68 -28.44
CA HIS A 199 -0.42 -16.77 -29.90
C HIS A 199 0.89 -17.26 -30.47
N THR A 200 2.02 -16.76 -30.00
CA THR A 200 3.36 -17.17 -30.46
C THR A 200 3.59 -18.65 -30.16
N ARG A 201 3.27 -19.12 -28.95
CA ARG A 201 3.47 -20.51 -28.53
C ARG A 201 2.65 -21.50 -29.36
N PHE A 202 1.42 -21.14 -29.72
CA PHE A 202 0.52 -22.00 -30.49
C PHE A 202 0.56 -21.76 -32.01
N TYR A 203 1.43 -20.87 -32.48
CA TYR A 203 1.52 -20.47 -33.89
C TYR A 203 0.17 -20.02 -34.45
N THR A 204 -0.52 -19.15 -33.73
CA THR A 204 -1.83 -18.58 -34.06
C THR A 204 -1.78 -17.07 -34.12
N ARG A 205 -2.82 -16.46 -34.66
CA ARG A 205 -3.10 -15.02 -34.62
C ARG A 205 -4.59 -14.76 -34.69
N GLU A 206 -5.02 -13.56 -34.38
CA GLU A 206 -6.40 -13.13 -34.63
C GLU A 206 -6.60 -12.75 -36.08
N CYS A 207 -7.78 -13.06 -36.62
CA CYS A 207 -8.20 -12.61 -37.94
C CYS A 207 -8.50 -11.10 -37.84
N PRO A 208 -7.91 -10.25 -38.70
CA PRO A 208 -8.14 -8.78 -38.65
C PRO A 208 -9.57 -8.37 -39.03
N PHE A 209 -10.39 -9.28 -39.54
CA PHE A 209 -11.75 -9.00 -39.97
C PHE A 209 -12.83 -9.50 -39.01
N CYS A 210 -12.62 -10.61 -38.33
CA CYS A 210 -13.63 -11.21 -37.44
C CYS A 210 -13.08 -11.54 -36.05
N ALA A 211 -11.82 -11.23 -35.77
CA ALA A 211 -11.13 -11.46 -34.49
C ALA A 211 -11.06 -12.93 -34.04
N GLU A 212 -11.51 -13.87 -34.87
CA GLU A 212 -11.39 -15.31 -34.57
C GLU A 212 -9.95 -15.80 -34.67
N ILE A 213 -9.60 -16.78 -33.82
CA ILE A 213 -8.24 -17.35 -33.79
C ILE A 213 -8.02 -18.23 -35.00
N ILE A 214 -6.97 -17.91 -35.79
CA ILE A 214 -6.55 -18.63 -36.96
C ILE A 214 -5.07 -19.02 -36.84
N LYS A 215 -4.63 -19.99 -37.64
CA LYS A 215 -3.21 -20.32 -37.70
C LYS A 215 -2.39 -19.15 -38.26
N MET A 216 -1.19 -18.94 -37.75
CA MET A 216 -0.29 -17.86 -38.17
C MET A 216 -0.09 -17.79 -39.69
N ARG A 217 0.00 -18.94 -40.34
CA ARG A 217 0.24 -19.08 -41.80
C ARG A 217 -1.05 -19.16 -42.63
N ALA A 218 -2.24 -18.94 -42.05
CA ALA A 218 -3.47 -18.97 -42.80
C ALA A 218 -3.49 -17.88 -43.89
N LYS A 219 -3.86 -18.25 -45.11
CA LYS A 219 -4.06 -17.31 -46.21
C LYS A 219 -5.52 -16.88 -46.33
N VAL A 220 -6.45 -17.72 -45.90
CA VAL A 220 -7.89 -17.44 -45.88
C VAL A 220 -8.41 -17.76 -44.46
N CYS A 221 -9.22 -16.89 -43.92
CA CYS A 221 -9.85 -17.13 -42.62
C CYS A 221 -10.92 -18.21 -42.76
N LYS A 222 -10.83 -19.29 -41.96
CA LYS A 222 -11.80 -20.39 -41.98
C LYS A 222 -13.19 -19.97 -41.42
N HIS A 223 -13.27 -18.86 -40.68
CA HIS A 223 -14.50 -18.39 -40.03
C HIS A 223 -15.25 -17.39 -40.92
N CYS A 224 -14.58 -16.37 -41.47
CA CYS A 224 -15.26 -15.35 -42.25
C CYS A 224 -14.96 -15.39 -43.76
N GLY A 225 -14.11 -16.32 -44.22
CA GLY A 225 -13.82 -16.54 -45.61
C GLY A 225 -12.92 -15.46 -46.30
N LYS A 226 -12.54 -14.42 -45.55
CA LYS A 226 -11.73 -13.32 -46.10
C LYS A 226 -10.27 -13.72 -46.29
N ASP A 227 -9.65 -13.19 -47.34
CA ASP A 227 -8.20 -13.31 -47.56
C ASP A 227 -7.43 -12.55 -46.45
N VAL A 228 -6.49 -13.25 -45.84
CA VAL A 228 -5.65 -12.76 -44.73
C VAL A 228 -4.16 -12.99 -45.04
N ALA A 229 -3.83 -13.24 -46.33
CA ALA A 229 -2.47 -13.40 -46.77
C ALA A 229 -1.74 -12.06 -46.79
N GLY A 230 -0.59 -11.98 -46.13
CA GLY A 230 0.24 -10.78 -46.11
C GLY A 230 -0.16 -9.69 -45.16
N ILE A 231 -1.08 -9.98 -44.24
CA ILE A 231 -1.44 -9.10 -43.10
C ILE A 231 -0.74 -9.61 -41.84
#